data_c76f4596b29d0394c8c278180366a8f7
#
_entry.id   c76f4596b29d0394c8c278180366a8f7
#
_cell.length_a   1.000
_cell.length_b   1.000
_cell.length_c   1.000
_cell.angle_alpha   90.00
_cell.angle_beta   90.00
_cell.angle_gamma   90.00
#
_symmetry.space_group_name_H-M   'P 1'
#
loop_
_entity.id
_entity.type
_entity.pdbx_description
1 polymer ?
#
loop_
_entity_poly.entity_id
_entity_poly.type
_entity_poly.pdbx_seq_one_letter_code
_entity_poly.pdbx_strand_id
1 'polypeptide(L)'
;MMENNNSAFSYNLTKLDLIDNSGKAWNLIPGVQAITYYESICDPYVSANIRILDSGESVINKIVGGEEVHMSVGGPDEVEYHYILMVYMVGDRSVSNKIQTYNIGLISAESLTNESMKISKSLTGRPDEIAKKILEDENIIKTEKDIFTTPCQNNTKIHPNGKSPFTVINSLCNGSLAAIKSNVKGSDSSETTTKDKSLGGSAGYVFFENRKGYHFKSIDSLCDVKGEFGGGGEIRTFIDSAEGGVNEDSIINVNFESEINLIHALRLGTYSSQLQTYDISSGKFEVYTYNLSKEWDNQSHLGSQTKLNPIQKKLSEQPTRILSTIVDHEKYYNGTDTADPDDP
;
A
#
# COMPACT_ATOMS: atom_id res chain seq x y z
N MET A 1 -45.89 1.77 -7.50
CA MET A 1 -44.68 1.20 -8.12
C MET A 1 -43.67 2.33 -8.18
N MET A 2 -42.73 2.36 -7.25
CA MET A 2 -41.58 3.26 -7.36
C MET A 2 -40.63 2.58 -8.33
N GLU A 3 -40.41 3.20 -9.47
CA GLU A 3 -39.33 2.82 -10.37
C GLU A 3 -38.01 3.01 -9.60
N ASN A 4 -37.32 1.90 -9.36
CA ASN A 4 -35.93 1.91 -8.92
C ASN A 4 -35.12 2.56 -10.06
N ASN A 5 -34.89 3.84 -10.00
CA ASN A 5 -33.82 4.48 -10.73
C ASN A 5 -32.49 4.02 -10.10
N ASN A 6 -32.07 2.82 -10.44
CA ASN A 6 -30.71 2.39 -10.24
C ASN A 6 -29.83 3.24 -11.17
N SER A 7 -29.38 4.39 -10.68
CA SER A 7 -28.25 5.05 -11.32
C SER A 7 -27.04 4.13 -11.14
N ALA A 8 -26.22 3.99 -12.15
CA ALA A 8 -25.01 3.16 -12.15
C ALA A 8 -24.00 3.47 -11.01
N PHE A 9 -24.27 4.48 -10.23
CA PHE A 9 -23.48 4.93 -9.06
C PHE A 9 -24.19 4.72 -7.72
N SER A 10 -25.36 4.07 -7.68
CA SER A 10 -26.06 3.86 -6.41
C SER A 10 -25.56 2.59 -5.72
N TYR A 11 -24.72 2.77 -4.70
CA TYR A 11 -24.47 1.71 -3.73
C TYR A 11 -25.68 1.59 -2.81
N ASN A 12 -26.12 0.35 -2.59
CA ASN A 12 -27.23 0.06 -1.70
C ASN A 12 -26.69 -0.45 -0.36
N LEU A 13 -26.94 0.31 0.72
CA LEU A 13 -26.62 -0.14 2.07
C LEU A 13 -27.65 -1.17 2.51
N THR A 14 -27.28 -2.43 2.54
CA THR A 14 -28.19 -3.55 2.88
C THR A 14 -28.16 -3.87 4.37
N LYS A 15 -27.00 -3.68 5.02
CA LYS A 15 -26.82 -3.94 6.45
C LYS A 15 -25.89 -2.89 7.08
N LEU A 16 -26.26 -2.44 8.27
CA LEU A 16 -25.38 -1.65 9.13
C LEU A 16 -25.78 -1.86 10.58
N ASP A 17 -25.13 -2.81 11.23
CA ASP A 17 -25.42 -3.23 12.59
C ASP A 17 -24.21 -2.98 13.49
N LEU A 18 -24.44 -2.29 14.61
CA LEU A 18 -23.47 -2.16 15.69
C LEU A 18 -23.77 -3.29 16.70
N ILE A 19 -22.74 -4.06 17.01
CA ILE A 19 -22.81 -5.11 18.03
C ILE A 19 -22.23 -4.55 19.33
N ASP A 20 -23.09 -4.38 20.33
CA ASP A 20 -22.66 -3.88 21.63
C ASP A 20 -21.92 -4.94 22.45
N ASN A 21 -21.31 -4.53 23.57
CA ASN A 21 -20.56 -5.41 24.47
C ASN A 21 -21.42 -6.55 25.08
N SER A 22 -22.74 -6.50 24.98
CA SER A 22 -23.63 -7.59 25.40
C SER A 22 -23.93 -8.57 24.27
N GLY A 23 -23.41 -8.33 23.06
CA GLY A 23 -23.68 -9.11 21.86
C GLY A 23 -25.01 -8.74 21.18
N LYS A 24 -25.67 -7.65 21.59
CA LYS A 24 -26.89 -7.19 20.96
C LYS A 24 -26.59 -6.35 19.73
N ALA A 25 -27.24 -6.69 18.63
CA ALA A 25 -27.17 -5.93 17.39
C ALA A 25 -28.13 -4.70 17.42
N TRP A 26 -27.63 -3.56 17.02
CA TRP A 26 -28.37 -2.32 16.87
C TRP A 26 -28.30 -1.86 15.41
N ASN A 27 -29.44 -1.88 14.73
CA ASN A 27 -29.52 -1.42 13.35
C ASN A 27 -29.36 0.11 13.28
N LEU A 28 -28.32 0.56 12.60
CA LEU A 28 -28.02 1.99 12.44
C LEU A 28 -28.60 2.60 11.16
N ILE A 29 -29.06 1.80 10.19
CA ILE A 29 -29.57 2.27 8.89
C ILE A 29 -30.59 3.42 9.03
N PRO A 30 -31.59 3.35 9.95
CA PRO A 30 -32.60 4.42 10.04
C PRO A 30 -32.05 5.80 10.39
N GLY A 31 -30.88 5.85 11.04
CA GLY A 31 -30.25 7.10 11.47
C GLY A 31 -29.09 7.56 10.60
N VAL A 32 -28.68 6.79 9.62
CA VAL A 32 -27.51 7.12 8.77
C VAL A 32 -27.81 8.33 7.89
N GLN A 33 -26.92 9.32 7.95
CA GLN A 33 -26.92 10.47 7.05
C GLN A 33 -25.88 10.34 5.94
N ALA A 34 -24.70 9.82 6.28
CA ALA A 34 -23.59 9.63 5.36
C ALA A 34 -22.66 8.54 5.85
N ILE A 35 -22.05 7.83 4.91
CA ILE A 35 -20.97 6.88 5.15
C ILE A 35 -19.83 7.25 4.21
N THR A 36 -18.63 7.34 4.75
CA THR A 36 -17.42 7.53 3.96
C THR A 36 -16.45 6.41 4.34
N TYR A 37 -16.02 5.64 3.35
CA TYR A 37 -15.08 4.55 3.49
C TYR A 37 -13.76 4.94 2.83
N TYR A 38 -12.63 4.62 3.49
CA TYR A 38 -11.30 5.01 3.05
C TYR A 38 -10.40 3.79 2.90
N GLU A 39 -9.83 3.65 1.73
CA GLU A 39 -8.69 2.79 1.42
C GLU A 39 -7.56 3.64 0.85
N SER A 40 -6.33 3.37 1.27
CA SER A 40 -5.14 4.08 0.80
C SER A 40 -3.96 3.11 0.70
N ILE A 41 -3.16 3.25 -0.35
CA ILE A 41 -1.91 2.50 -0.48
C ILE A 41 -0.83 2.96 0.51
N CYS A 42 -1.06 4.06 1.21
CA CYS A 42 -0.17 4.63 2.20
C CYS A 42 -0.53 4.23 3.63
N ASP A 43 -1.73 3.68 3.85
CA ASP A 43 -2.24 3.37 5.19
C ASP A 43 -2.36 1.86 5.41
N PRO A 44 -1.82 1.35 6.53
CA PRO A 44 -1.86 -0.07 6.87
C PRO A 44 -3.19 -0.53 7.45
N TYR A 45 -4.26 0.22 7.26
CA TYR A 45 -5.60 -0.09 7.74
C TYR A 45 -6.66 0.54 6.85
N VAL A 46 -7.83 -0.05 6.83
CA VAL A 46 -9.03 0.57 6.27
C VAL A 46 -9.79 1.29 7.37
N SER A 47 -10.44 2.38 7.02
CA SER A 47 -11.26 3.14 7.95
C SER A 47 -12.56 3.60 7.32
N ALA A 48 -13.53 3.90 8.17
CA ALA A 48 -14.79 4.49 7.73
C ALA A 48 -15.28 5.53 8.73
N ASN A 49 -16.08 6.44 8.26
CA ASN A 49 -16.77 7.42 9.08
C ASN A 49 -18.27 7.37 8.77
N ILE A 50 -19.07 7.21 9.81
CA ILE A 50 -20.53 7.15 9.69
C ILE A 50 -21.11 8.33 10.43
N ARG A 51 -21.89 9.16 9.74
CA ARG A 51 -22.66 10.23 10.36
C ARG A 51 -24.06 9.73 10.70
N ILE A 52 -24.40 9.81 11.98
CA ILE A 52 -25.67 9.33 12.51
C ILE A 52 -26.51 10.51 13.00
N LEU A 53 -27.81 10.46 12.69
CA LEU A 53 -28.85 11.29 13.31
C LEU A 53 -29.69 10.37 14.21
N ASP A 54 -29.59 10.56 15.51
CA ASP A 54 -30.24 9.76 16.54
C ASP A 54 -31.38 10.55 17.18
N SER A 55 -32.62 10.11 17.00
CA SER A 55 -33.82 10.79 17.47
C SER A 55 -34.59 10.02 18.53
N GLY A 56 -34.08 8.91 19.03
CA GLY A 56 -34.82 8.00 19.89
C GLY A 56 -34.01 7.42 21.06
N GLU A 57 -34.05 6.12 21.20
CA GLU A 57 -33.18 5.39 22.13
C GLU A 57 -31.74 5.59 21.69
N SER A 58 -31.02 6.36 22.45
CA SER A 58 -29.68 6.84 22.11
C SER A 58 -28.70 5.68 21.98
N VAL A 59 -28.39 5.31 20.74
CA VAL A 59 -27.37 4.27 20.43
C VAL A 59 -26.00 4.73 20.94
N ILE A 60 -25.74 6.04 20.93
CA ILE A 60 -24.48 6.60 21.45
C ILE A 60 -24.17 6.18 22.89
N ASN A 61 -25.18 5.97 23.72
CA ASN A 61 -25.00 5.54 25.11
C ASN A 61 -24.59 4.05 25.24
N LYS A 62 -24.59 3.32 24.14
CA LYS A 62 -24.15 1.92 24.05
C LYS A 62 -22.71 1.80 23.55
N ILE A 63 -22.16 2.87 23.04
CA ILE A 63 -20.83 2.92 22.47
C ILE A 63 -19.84 3.32 23.57
N VAL A 64 -18.87 2.45 23.82
CA VAL A 64 -17.77 2.66 24.76
C VAL A 64 -16.43 2.73 24.01
N GLY A 65 -16.38 2.10 22.83
CA GLY A 65 -15.22 1.90 21.98
C GLY A 65 -14.81 0.44 21.93
N GLY A 66 -14.49 -0.04 20.72
CA GLY A 66 -14.19 -1.44 20.47
C GLY A 66 -15.38 -2.32 20.11
N GLU A 67 -16.58 -1.74 19.91
CA GLU A 67 -17.71 -2.45 19.37
C GLU A 67 -17.51 -2.77 17.89
N GLU A 68 -18.04 -3.93 17.45
CA GLU A 68 -18.03 -4.31 16.04
C GLU A 68 -19.17 -3.63 15.29
N VAL A 69 -18.88 -3.17 14.08
CA VAL A 69 -19.87 -2.69 13.13
C VAL A 69 -19.81 -3.55 11.87
N HIS A 70 -20.91 -4.25 11.63
CA HIS A 70 -21.11 -5.07 10.45
C HIS A 70 -21.81 -4.24 9.38
N MET A 71 -21.12 -3.97 8.29
CA MET A 71 -21.63 -3.18 7.17
C MET A 71 -21.66 -4.05 5.91
N SER A 72 -22.79 -4.06 5.22
CA SER A 72 -22.93 -4.68 3.92
C SER A 72 -23.43 -3.67 2.91
N VAL A 73 -22.72 -3.59 1.78
CA VAL A 73 -23.00 -2.63 0.71
C VAL A 73 -23.12 -3.41 -0.59
N GLY A 74 -24.27 -3.33 -1.24
CA GLY A 74 -24.47 -3.86 -2.58
C GLY A 74 -23.86 -2.89 -3.59
N GLY A 75 -22.97 -3.41 -4.44
CA GLY A 75 -22.39 -2.68 -5.56
C GLY A 75 -23.32 -2.66 -6.77
N PRO A 76 -22.99 -1.85 -7.78
CA PRO A 76 -23.77 -1.78 -9.02
C PRO A 76 -23.71 -3.07 -9.85
N ASP A 77 -22.72 -3.92 -9.62
CA ASP A 77 -22.51 -5.24 -10.24
C ASP A 77 -23.26 -6.38 -9.52
N GLU A 78 -24.23 -6.05 -8.65
CA GLU A 78 -24.97 -6.99 -7.80
C GLU A 78 -24.10 -7.78 -6.80
N VAL A 79 -22.82 -7.46 -6.68
CA VAL A 79 -21.93 -8.05 -5.68
C VAL A 79 -22.10 -7.32 -4.36
N GLU A 80 -22.39 -8.07 -3.31
CA GLU A 80 -22.48 -7.54 -1.95
C GLU A 80 -21.11 -7.59 -1.26
N TYR A 81 -20.69 -6.45 -0.76
CA TYR A 81 -19.43 -6.30 -0.02
C TYR A 81 -19.71 -6.23 1.46
N HIS A 82 -19.03 -7.09 2.22
CA HIS A 82 -19.17 -7.18 3.67
C HIS A 82 -17.93 -6.64 4.36
N TYR A 83 -18.15 -5.78 5.35
CA TYR A 83 -17.09 -5.18 6.16
C TYR A 83 -17.40 -5.39 7.63
N ILE A 84 -16.38 -5.77 8.40
CA ILE A 84 -16.41 -5.81 9.86
C ILE A 84 -15.34 -4.85 10.34
N LEU A 85 -15.78 -3.77 10.97
CA LEU A 85 -14.91 -2.70 11.45
C LEU A 85 -15.20 -2.44 12.94
N MET A 86 -14.23 -1.91 13.65
CA MET A 86 -14.32 -1.62 15.08
C MET A 86 -14.51 -0.12 15.31
N VAL A 87 -15.36 0.23 16.26
CA VAL A 87 -15.52 1.61 16.70
C VAL A 87 -14.26 2.05 17.44
N TYR A 88 -13.55 3.06 16.95
CA TYR A 88 -12.40 3.64 17.64
C TYR A 88 -12.65 5.05 18.15
N MET A 89 -13.63 5.74 17.59
CA MET A 89 -13.92 7.13 17.95
C MET A 89 -15.40 7.45 17.78
N VAL A 90 -15.93 8.30 18.67
CA VAL A 90 -17.17 9.02 18.47
C VAL A 90 -16.88 10.50 18.66
N GLY A 91 -17.23 11.31 17.66
CA GLY A 91 -16.94 12.74 17.66
C GLY A 91 -18.06 13.59 17.08
N ASP A 92 -17.83 14.91 17.03
CA ASP A 92 -18.72 15.90 16.42
C ASP A 92 -20.17 15.83 16.91
N ARG A 93 -20.35 15.54 18.20
CA ARG A 93 -21.68 15.40 18.80
C ARG A 93 -22.35 16.75 18.97
N SER A 94 -23.51 16.88 18.33
CA SER A 94 -24.41 18.05 18.48
C SER A 94 -25.79 17.59 18.95
N VAL A 95 -26.38 18.31 19.86
CA VAL A 95 -27.69 18.01 20.41
C VAL A 95 -28.61 19.22 20.21
N SER A 96 -29.74 19.01 19.54
CA SER A 96 -30.77 20.03 19.33
C SER A 96 -32.16 19.40 19.41
N ASN A 97 -33.04 19.92 20.24
CA ASN A 97 -34.44 19.50 20.36
C ASN A 97 -34.62 17.95 20.50
N LYS A 98 -33.82 17.31 21.34
CA LYS A 98 -33.80 15.82 21.56
C LYS A 98 -33.29 15.01 20.37
N ILE A 99 -32.85 15.65 19.31
CA ILE A 99 -32.18 15.03 18.19
C ILE A 99 -30.66 15.19 18.39
N GLN A 100 -29.92 14.12 18.20
CA GLN A 100 -28.48 14.13 18.32
C GLN A 100 -27.87 13.78 16.96
N THR A 101 -26.80 14.47 16.60
CA THR A 101 -26.00 14.13 15.44
C THR A 101 -24.58 13.89 15.91
N TYR A 102 -23.95 12.83 15.44
CA TYR A 102 -22.56 12.50 15.77
C TYR A 102 -21.93 11.68 14.67
N ASN A 103 -20.59 11.64 14.67
CA ASN A 103 -19.79 10.81 13.78
C ASN A 103 -19.23 9.62 14.54
N ILE A 104 -19.34 8.43 13.96
CA ILE A 104 -18.71 7.22 14.44
C ILE A 104 -17.51 6.92 13.52
N GLY A 105 -16.31 6.95 14.06
CA GLY A 105 -15.10 6.52 13.38
C GLY A 105 -14.88 5.04 13.55
N LEU A 106 -14.70 4.34 12.44
CA LEU A 106 -14.48 2.91 12.35
C LEU A 106 -13.10 2.61 11.77
N ILE A 107 -12.50 1.51 12.22
CA ILE A 107 -11.19 1.06 11.77
C ILE A 107 -11.13 -0.47 11.76
N SER A 108 -10.20 -1.05 11.02
CA SER A 108 -9.97 -2.50 11.05
C SER A 108 -9.53 -2.98 12.43
N ALA A 109 -9.99 -4.17 12.84
CA ALA A 109 -9.71 -4.76 14.15
C ALA A 109 -8.21 -4.91 14.41
N GLU A 110 -7.46 -5.28 13.38
CA GLU A 110 -6.00 -5.45 13.45
C GLU A 110 -5.27 -4.15 13.80
N SER A 111 -5.85 -2.99 13.43
CA SER A 111 -5.29 -1.69 13.80
C SER A 111 -5.35 -1.44 15.31
N LEU A 112 -6.44 -1.84 15.98
CA LEU A 112 -6.54 -1.76 17.43
C LEU A 112 -5.55 -2.70 18.12
N THR A 113 -5.40 -3.91 17.58
CA THR A 113 -4.40 -4.87 18.05
C THR A 113 -2.98 -4.31 17.89
N ASN A 114 -2.67 -3.69 16.75
CA ASN A 114 -1.39 -3.05 16.47
C ASN A 114 -0.99 -2.01 17.53
N GLU A 115 -1.94 -1.20 17.98
CA GLU A 115 -1.66 -0.17 19.01
C GLU A 115 -1.35 -0.78 20.37
N SER A 116 -1.96 -1.91 20.70
CA SER A 116 -1.77 -2.60 21.97
C SER A 116 -0.50 -3.47 22.02
N MET A 117 -0.01 -3.91 20.86
CA MET A 117 1.10 -4.86 20.76
C MET A 117 2.44 -4.18 20.49
N LYS A 118 3.52 -4.78 21.02
CA LYS A 118 4.90 -4.30 20.83
C LYS A 118 5.82 -5.48 20.55
N ILE A 119 6.64 -5.35 19.51
CA ILE A 119 7.62 -6.36 19.12
C ILE A 119 8.99 -5.96 19.63
N SER A 120 9.58 -6.81 20.48
CA SER A 120 10.94 -6.62 21.00
C SER A 120 11.91 -7.71 20.55
N LYS A 121 11.38 -8.83 20.00
CA LYS A 121 12.17 -9.94 19.53
C LYS A 121 12.84 -9.58 18.20
N SER A 122 14.10 -9.97 18.05
CA SER A 122 14.80 -9.89 16.76
C SER A 122 14.14 -10.77 15.71
N LEU A 123 14.00 -10.24 14.51
CA LEU A 123 13.41 -10.90 13.36
C LEU A 123 14.46 -10.99 12.25
N THR A 124 14.62 -12.18 11.67
CA THR A 124 15.58 -12.45 10.60
C THR A 124 14.89 -13.22 9.47
N GLY A 125 15.17 -12.87 8.25
CA GLY A 125 14.62 -13.50 7.04
C GLY A 125 14.35 -12.48 5.94
N ARG A 126 13.64 -12.90 4.91
CA ARG A 126 13.21 -11.97 3.86
C ARG A 126 12.12 -11.02 4.38
N PRO A 127 12.14 -9.74 3.99
CA PRO A 127 11.14 -8.77 4.45
C PRO A 127 9.69 -9.20 4.23
N ASP A 128 9.37 -9.79 3.08
CA ASP A 128 8.03 -10.31 2.76
C ASP A 128 7.59 -11.44 3.71
N GLU A 129 8.50 -12.35 4.06
CA GLU A 129 8.23 -13.43 5.01
C GLU A 129 8.08 -12.92 6.44
N ILE A 130 8.89 -11.94 6.83
CA ILE A 130 8.79 -11.31 8.15
C ILE A 130 7.45 -10.56 8.26
N ALA A 131 7.06 -9.79 7.24
CA ALA A 131 5.78 -9.09 7.24
C ALA A 131 4.61 -10.06 7.36
N LYS A 132 4.62 -11.13 6.57
CA LYS A 132 3.61 -12.20 6.62
C LYS A 132 3.55 -12.84 8.00
N LYS A 133 4.70 -13.20 8.57
CA LYS A 133 4.78 -13.79 9.92
C LYS A 133 4.21 -12.87 11.00
N ILE A 134 4.49 -11.56 10.95
CA ILE A 134 3.94 -10.60 11.92
C ILE A 134 2.41 -10.54 11.84
N LEU A 135 1.86 -10.62 10.63
CA LEU A 135 0.41 -10.56 10.41
C LEU A 135 -0.31 -11.86 10.83
N GLU A 136 0.30 -13.02 10.59
CA GLU A 136 -0.30 -14.34 10.88
C GLU A 136 -0.08 -14.81 12.33
N ASP A 137 0.96 -14.31 13.03
CA ASP A 137 1.30 -14.79 14.38
C ASP A 137 0.18 -14.51 15.38
N GLU A 138 -0.31 -15.56 16.03
CA GLU A 138 -1.39 -15.50 17.04
C GLU A 138 -1.08 -14.59 18.23
N ASN A 139 0.19 -14.37 18.53
CA ASN A 139 0.65 -13.52 19.63
C ASN A 139 0.95 -12.08 19.18
N ILE A 140 0.77 -11.76 17.92
CA ILE A 140 1.07 -10.41 17.38
C ILE A 140 -0.22 -9.81 16.82
N ILE A 141 -0.53 -9.99 15.55
CA ILE A 141 -1.73 -9.41 14.92
C ILE A 141 -2.84 -10.45 14.79
N LYS A 142 -2.51 -11.67 14.38
CA LYS A 142 -3.47 -12.76 14.14
C LYS A 142 -4.57 -12.36 13.16
N THR A 143 -4.20 -11.88 11.99
CA THR A 143 -5.22 -11.59 10.96
C THR A 143 -5.75 -12.86 10.33
N GLU A 144 -7.05 -12.87 10.06
CA GLU A 144 -7.71 -13.90 9.25
C GLU A 144 -7.88 -13.48 7.79
N LYS A 145 -7.45 -12.25 7.45
CA LYS A 145 -7.52 -11.70 6.10
C LYS A 145 -6.43 -12.27 5.20
N ASP A 146 -6.69 -12.29 3.92
CA ASP A 146 -5.70 -12.69 2.92
C ASP A 146 -4.48 -11.76 2.95
N ILE A 147 -3.30 -12.32 2.71
CA ILE A 147 -2.04 -11.57 2.69
C ILE A 147 -1.37 -11.75 1.32
N PHE A 148 -1.20 -10.65 0.62
CA PHE A 148 -0.62 -10.57 -0.71
C PHE A 148 0.78 -9.95 -0.64
N THR A 149 1.80 -10.73 -0.95
CA THR A 149 3.19 -10.26 -0.91
C THR A 149 3.86 -10.30 -2.27
N THR A 150 4.79 -9.38 -2.52
CA THR A 150 5.77 -9.51 -3.60
C THR A 150 7.07 -10.05 -2.99
N PRO A 151 7.63 -11.16 -3.50
CA PRO A 151 8.84 -11.75 -2.94
C PRO A 151 10.01 -10.77 -2.94
N CYS A 152 10.74 -10.71 -1.83
CA CYS A 152 11.96 -9.92 -1.71
C CYS A 152 13.20 -10.76 -2.06
N GLN A 153 14.22 -10.10 -2.59
CA GLN A 153 15.50 -10.71 -2.93
C GLN A 153 16.42 -10.77 -1.73
N ASN A 154 16.41 -9.74 -0.90
CA ASN A 154 17.34 -9.57 0.21
C ASN A 154 16.87 -10.21 1.50
N ASN A 155 17.80 -10.71 2.31
CA ASN A 155 17.56 -11.03 3.70
C ASN A 155 17.86 -9.83 4.57
N THR A 156 17.14 -9.71 5.66
CA THR A 156 17.34 -8.63 6.65
C THR A 156 17.24 -9.17 8.07
N LYS A 157 17.96 -8.51 8.98
CA LYS A 157 17.84 -8.73 10.42
C LYS A 157 17.46 -7.41 11.06
N ILE A 158 16.30 -7.39 11.70
CA ILE A 158 15.81 -6.19 12.38
C ILE A 158 15.62 -6.42 13.86
N HIS A 159 15.86 -5.36 14.63
CA HIS A 159 15.60 -5.29 16.07
C HIS A 159 14.53 -4.23 16.32
N PRO A 160 13.28 -4.61 16.49
CA PRO A 160 12.15 -3.66 16.57
C PRO A 160 12.18 -2.74 17.79
N ASN A 161 12.82 -3.14 18.86
CA ASN A 161 12.97 -2.34 20.09
C ASN A 161 11.65 -1.80 20.65
N GLY A 162 10.62 -2.64 20.72
CA GLY A 162 9.32 -2.26 21.27
C GLY A 162 8.45 -1.42 20.33
N LYS A 163 8.68 -1.48 19.04
CA LYS A 163 7.80 -0.83 18.05
C LYS A 163 6.51 -1.63 17.82
N SER A 164 5.46 -0.94 17.40
CA SER A 164 4.21 -1.59 16.98
C SER A 164 4.39 -2.39 15.71
N PRO A 165 3.63 -3.46 15.50
CA PRO A 165 3.75 -4.37 14.36
C PRO A 165 3.73 -3.67 13.00
N PHE A 166 2.76 -2.78 12.75
CA PHE A 166 2.67 -2.06 11.48
C PHE A 166 3.84 -1.09 11.26
N THR A 167 4.36 -0.48 12.33
CA THR A 167 5.57 0.34 12.25
C THR A 167 6.79 -0.50 11.85
N VAL A 168 6.87 -1.74 12.35
CA VAL A 168 7.93 -2.68 11.97
C VAL A 168 7.81 -3.04 10.49
N ILE A 169 6.62 -3.42 10.02
CA ILE A 169 6.38 -3.77 8.62
C ILE A 169 6.68 -2.56 7.71
N ASN A 170 6.22 -1.35 8.06
CA ASN A 170 6.53 -0.14 7.30
C ASN A 170 8.04 0.14 7.25
N SER A 171 8.78 -0.16 8.32
CA SER A 171 10.24 -0.01 8.30
C SER A 171 10.92 -1.01 7.36
N LEU A 172 10.34 -2.20 7.16
CA LEU A 172 10.82 -3.18 6.19
C LEU A 172 10.63 -2.70 4.75
N CYS A 173 9.57 -1.95 4.45
CA CYS A 173 9.34 -1.42 3.10
C CYS A 173 10.53 -0.61 2.57
N ASN A 174 11.19 0.16 3.44
CA ASN A 174 12.31 1.01 3.06
C ASN A 174 13.59 0.23 2.67
N GLY A 175 13.73 -0.99 3.17
CA GLY A 175 14.90 -1.83 2.92
C GLY A 175 14.60 -3.03 2.02
N SER A 176 13.40 -3.13 1.46
CA SER A 176 12.98 -4.26 0.62
C SER A 176 13.37 -4.05 -0.83
N LEU A 177 13.88 -5.10 -1.45
CA LEU A 177 14.21 -5.18 -2.88
C LEU A 177 13.41 -6.30 -3.51
N ALA A 178 12.68 -6.02 -4.59
CA ALA A 178 11.89 -7.02 -5.28
C ALA A 178 12.79 -8.07 -5.95
N ALA A 179 12.43 -9.34 -5.83
CA ALA A 179 13.09 -10.39 -6.56
C ALA A 179 12.77 -10.27 -8.05
N ILE A 180 13.80 -10.07 -8.89
CA ILE A 180 13.63 -10.10 -10.33
C ILE A 180 13.39 -11.57 -10.72
N LYS A 181 12.29 -11.83 -11.41
CA LYS A 181 12.18 -13.06 -12.20
C LYS A 181 13.13 -12.88 -13.37
N SER A 182 14.31 -13.47 -13.31
CA SER A 182 15.20 -13.57 -14.46
C SER A 182 14.54 -14.49 -15.50
N ASN A 183 13.73 -13.92 -16.37
CA ASN A 183 13.33 -14.55 -17.63
C ASN A 183 14.47 -14.42 -18.66
N VAL A 184 15.70 -14.67 -18.27
CA VAL A 184 16.74 -14.99 -19.21
C VAL A 184 16.52 -16.46 -19.58
N LYS A 185 15.66 -16.69 -20.56
CA LYS A 185 15.68 -17.92 -21.33
C LYS A 185 17.07 -18.04 -21.92
N GLY A 186 17.73 -19.14 -21.58
CA GLY A 186 19.08 -19.45 -21.90
C GLY A 186 19.55 -19.00 -23.27
N SER A 187 20.64 -18.32 -23.30
CA SER A 187 21.58 -18.42 -24.37
C SER A 187 22.93 -18.80 -23.75
N ASP A 188 23.50 -19.77 -24.37
CA ASP A 188 24.71 -20.50 -24.03
C ASP A 188 25.83 -19.70 -23.36
N SER A 189 26.42 -20.39 -22.40
CA SER A 189 27.73 -20.14 -21.84
C SER A 189 28.76 -19.67 -22.86
N SER A 190 29.17 -18.43 -22.79
CA SER A 190 30.56 -18.05 -23.07
C SER A 190 30.89 -16.83 -22.19
N GLU A 191 31.92 -17.06 -21.40
CA GLU A 191 32.56 -16.10 -20.54
C GLU A 191 32.88 -14.81 -21.27
N THR A 192 32.30 -13.70 -20.78
CA THR A 192 32.99 -12.44 -20.93
C THR A 192 32.69 -11.57 -19.70
N THR A 193 33.73 -11.39 -18.95
CA THR A 193 33.86 -10.51 -17.79
C THR A 193 33.58 -9.07 -18.16
N THR A 194 32.40 -8.61 -17.96
CA THR A 194 32.08 -7.26 -17.52
C THR A 194 30.82 -7.39 -16.67
N LYS A 195 31.03 -7.40 -15.37
CA LYS A 195 29.94 -7.28 -14.40
C LYS A 195 29.35 -5.89 -14.51
N ASP A 196 28.52 -5.66 -15.52
CA ASP A 196 27.43 -4.72 -15.37
C ASP A 196 26.56 -5.27 -14.24
N LYS A 197 26.83 -4.81 -13.04
CA LYS A 197 25.91 -4.95 -11.92
C LYS A 197 24.70 -4.09 -12.27
N SER A 198 23.82 -4.61 -13.14
CA SER A 198 22.46 -4.15 -13.18
C SER A 198 21.96 -4.30 -11.75
N LEU A 199 21.55 -3.22 -11.14
CA LEU A 199 20.89 -3.22 -9.84
C LEU A 199 19.65 -4.10 -10.01
N GLY A 200 19.81 -5.39 -9.74
CA GLY A 200 18.75 -6.34 -9.87
C GLY A 200 17.78 -6.16 -8.72
N GLY A 201 16.57 -5.70 -8.99
CA GLY A 201 15.50 -5.52 -8.05
C GLY A 201 15.07 -4.07 -7.96
N SER A 202 13.77 -3.81 -8.02
CA SER A 202 13.26 -2.48 -7.74
C SER A 202 13.12 -2.29 -6.24
N ALA A 203 13.56 -1.14 -5.76
CA ALA A 203 13.29 -0.65 -4.43
C ALA A 203 11.93 0.08 -4.45
N GLY A 204 11.27 0.08 -3.32
CA GLY A 204 9.99 0.76 -3.16
C GLY A 204 8.86 -0.23 -2.93
N TYR A 205 8.67 -0.56 -1.66
CA TYR A 205 7.55 -1.36 -1.19
C TYR A 205 6.56 -0.47 -0.48
N VAL A 206 5.31 -0.89 -0.52
CA VAL A 206 4.20 -0.31 0.23
C VAL A 206 3.52 -1.39 1.03
N PHE A 207 3.06 -1.01 2.23
CA PHE A 207 2.27 -1.87 3.09
C PHE A 207 0.94 -1.19 3.36
N PHE A 208 -0.13 -1.81 2.92
CA PHE A 208 -1.48 -1.27 3.05
C PHE A 208 -2.53 -2.37 3.19
N GLU A 209 -3.70 -1.97 3.66
CA GLU A 209 -4.90 -2.79 3.71
C GLU A 209 -5.94 -2.27 2.72
N ASN A 210 -6.63 -3.18 2.08
CA ASN A 210 -7.85 -2.90 1.34
C ASN A 210 -8.91 -3.97 1.64
N ARG A 211 -10.07 -3.92 1.00
CA ARG A 211 -11.14 -4.90 1.22
C ARG A 211 -10.75 -6.35 0.93
N LYS A 212 -9.70 -6.61 0.14
CA LYS A 212 -9.22 -7.97 -0.18
C LYS A 212 -8.28 -8.52 0.90
N GLY A 213 -7.69 -7.66 1.72
CA GLY A 213 -6.74 -8.04 2.76
C GLY A 213 -5.52 -7.14 2.82
N TYR A 214 -4.42 -7.69 3.34
CA TYR A 214 -3.15 -7.00 3.52
C TYR A 214 -2.24 -7.16 2.32
N HIS A 215 -1.57 -6.09 1.94
CA HIS A 215 -0.67 -6.06 0.81
C HIS A 215 0.71 -5.56 1.26
N PHE A 216 1.73 -6.38 1.03
CA PHE A 216 3.14 -6.00 1.12
C PHE A 216 3.74 -6.17 -0.26
N LYS A 217 3.69 -5.11 -1.08
CA LYS A 217 3.98 -5.19 -2.51
C LYS A 217 4.97 -4.14 -2.96
N SER A 218 5.77 -4.49 -3.97
CA SER A 218 6.58 -3.49 -4.67
C SER A 218 5.70 -2.60 -5.55
N ILE A 219 6.07 -1.34 -5.70
CA ILE A 219 5.35 -0.39 -6.56
C ILE A 219 5.35 -0.90 -8.01
N ASP A 220 6.46 -1.50 -8.46
CA ASP A 220 6.54 -2.09 -9.80
C ASP A 220 5.53 -3.23 -9.98
N SER A 221 5.32 -4.08 -8.97
CA SER A 221 4.31 -5.13 -9.07
C SER A 221 2.88 -4.59 -9.13
N LEU A 222 2.63 -3.43 -8.53
CA LEU A 222 1.32 -2.76 -8.63
C LEU A 222 1.10 -2.11 -10.00
N CYS A 223 2.16 -1.70 -10.67
CA CYS A 223 2.12 -1.12 -12.02
C CYS A 223 2.21 -2.17 -13.13
N ASP A 224 2.47 -3.43 -12.79
CA ASP A 224 2.72 -4.51 -13.74
C ASP A 224 1.41 -5.12 -14.25
N VAL A 225 0.96 -4.66 -15.38
CA VAL A 225 -0.24 -5.18 -16.05
C VAL A 225 -0.01 -6.55 -16.70
N LYS A 226 1.22 -6.84 -17.12
CA LYS A 226 1.56 -8.08 -17.84
C LYS A 226 1.90 -9.26 -16.92
N GLY A 227 2.07 -9.02 -15.62
CA GLY A 227 2.45 -10.04 -14.67
C GLY A 227 3.93 -10.42 -14.68
N GLU A 228 4.79 -9.63 -15.33
CA GLU A 228 6.23 -9.88 -15.44
C GLU A 228 6.96 -9.70 -14.10
N PHE A 229 6.46 -8.80 -13.27
CA PHE A 229 7.01 -8.47 -11.94
C PHE A 229 6.17 -9.01 -10.77
N GLY A 230 5.27 -9.96 -11.04
CA GLY A 230 4.40 -10.54 -10.03
C GLY A 230 3.10 -9.77 -9.78
N GLY A 231 2.79 -8.81 -10.64
CA GLY A 231 1.49 -8.16 -10.76
C GLY A 231 0.52 -9.03 -11.57
N GLY A 232 -0.16 -8.46 -12.51
CA GLY A 232 -1.14 -9.14 -13.38
C GLY A 232 -2.55 -8.76 -13.00
N GLY A 233 -2.80 -7.46 -12.94
CA GLY A 233 -4.13 -6.90 -12.78
C GLY A 233 -4.80 -6.67 -14.13
N GLU A 234 -6.12 -6.66 -14.13
CA GLU A 234 -6.88 -6.18 -15.27
C GLU A 234 -6.74 -4.66 -15.41
N ILE A 235 -6.54 -4.19 -16.64
CA ILE A 235 -6.63 -2.76 -16.92
C ILE A 235 -8.11 -2.39 -16.93
N ARG A 236 -8.52 -1.54 -15.99
CA ARG A 236 -9.85 -0.95 -16.01
C ARG A 236 -9.81 0.34 -16.84
N THR A 237 -10.68 0.42 -17.82
CA THR A 237 -10.81 1.61 -18.68
C THR A 237 -11.92 2.48 -18.15
N PHE A 238 -11.60 3.75 -17.88
CA PHE A 238 -12.57 4.77 -17.49
C PHE A 238 -12.87 5.67 -18.70
N ILE A 239 -14.14 6.03 -18.87
CA ILE A 239 -14.63 6.81 -20.01
C ILE A 239 -15.11 8.17 -19.50
N ASP A 240 -14.80 9.24 -20.24
CA ASP A 240 -15.36 10.57 -19.94
C ASP A 240 -16.88 10.54 -20.16
N SER A 241 -17.62 10.98 -19.14
CA SER A 241 -19.09 10.94 -19.12
C SER A 241 -19.77 11.87 -20.15
N ALA A 242 -19.01 12.75 -20.82
CA ALA A 242 -19.55 13.70 -21.79
C ALA A 242 -20.12 13.03 -23.06
N GLU A 243 -19.71 11.82 -23.42
CA GLU A 243 -20.07 11.18 -24.70
C GLU A 243 -21.01 9.97 -24.61
N GLY A 244 -21.28 9.39 -23.45
CA GLY A 244 -21.92 8.06 -23.44
C GLY A 244 -22.95 7.74 -22.37
N GLY A 245 -23.43 8.70 -21.64
CA GLY A 245 -24.28 8.41 -20.47
C GLY A 245 -23.44 7.99 -19.24
N VAL A 246 -24.02 8.08 -18.08
CA VAL A 246 -23.33 7.77 -16.82
C VAL A 246 -23.42 6.29 -16.57
N ASN A 247 -22.29 5.58 -16.65
CA ASN A 247 -22.13 4.18 -16.30
C ASN A 247 -21.05 4.04 -15.20
N GLU A 248 -20.81 2.81 -14.74
CA GLU A 248 -19.87 2.52 -13.62
C GLU A 248 -18.43 2.99 -13.87
N ASP A 249 -18.01 3.02 -15.13
CA ASP A 249 -16.66 3.39 -15.54
C ASP A 249 -16.59 4.85 -16.03
N SER A 250 -17.62 5.67 -15.75
CA SER A 250 -17.65 7.07 -16.17
C SER A 250 -16.84 7.96 -15.23
N ILE A 251 -15.98 8.79 -15.80
CA ILE A 251 -15.27 9.84 -15.08
C ILE A 251 -16.22 11.04 -14.93
N ILE A 252 -16.56 11.40 -13.70
CA ILE A 252 -17.45 12.54 -13.42
C ILE A 252 -16.66 13.84 -13.38
N ASN A 253 -15.45 13.82 -12.81
CA ASN A 253 -14.59 15.00 -12.69
C ASN A 253 -13.15 14.58 -12.57
N VAL A 254 -12.25 15.33 -13.20
CA VAL A 254 -10.80 15.13 -13.12
C VAL A 254 -10.15 16.46 -12.77
N ASN A 255 -9.29 16.44 -11.76
CA ASN A 255 -8.45 17.57 -11.41
C ASN A 255 -6.98 17.17 -11.43
N PHE A 256 -6.19 17.87 -12.24
CA PHE A 256 -4.74 17.68 -12.31
C PHE A 256 -4.06 18.86 -11.60
N GLU A 257 -3.52 18.61 -10.41
CA GLU A 257 -2.84 19.66 -9.64
C GLU A 257 -1.47 20.04 -10.25
N SER A 258 -0.76 19.05 -10.80
CA SER A 258 0.57 19.25 -11.39
C SER A 258 0.85 18.16 -12.42
N GLU A 259 0.90 18.51 -13.69
CA GLU A 259 1.15 17.55 -14.77
C GLU A 259 2.63 17.34 -15.04
N ILE A 260 3.38 18.43 -15.24
CA ILE A 260 4.79 18.38 -15.59
C ILE A 260 5.58 19.47 -14.85
N ASN A 261 6.59 19.04 -14.09
CA ASN A 261 7.58 19.95 -13.52
C ASN A 261 9.01 19.43 -13.80
N LEU A 262 9.53 19.80 -14.96
CA LEU A 262 10.84 19.34 -15.42
C LEU A 262 11.97 19.75 -14.48
N ILE A 263 11.93 20.96 -13.95
CA ILE A 263 12.98 21.48 -13.04
C ILE A 263 12.97 20.67 -11.74
N HIS A 264 11.79 20.38 -11.21
CA HIS A 264 11.65 19.55 -10.01
C HIS A 264 12.18 18.13 -10.26
N ALA A 265 11.80 17.50 -11.36
CA ALA A 265 12.29 16.18 -11.75
C ALA A 265 13.82 16.13 -11.91
N LEU A 266 14.42 17.17 -12.50
CA LEU A 266 15.89 17.28 -12.61
C LEU A 266 16.55 17.39 -11.23
N ARG A 267 16.01 18.21 -10.32
CA ARG A 267 16.53 18.33 -8.94
C ARG A 267 16.41 17.04 -8.13
N LEU A 268 15.38 16.26 -8.37
CA LEU A 268 15.21 14.94 -7.77
C LEU A 268 16.14 13.87 -8.36
N GLY A 269 16.75 14.12 -9.53
CA GLY A 269 17.60 13.16 -10.22
C GLY A 269 16.81 12.09 -10.98
N THR A 270 15.57 12.39 -11.37
CA THR A 270 14.67 11.43 -12.05
C THR A 270 15.26 10.93 -13.37
N TYR A 271 15.95 11.77 -14.12
CA TYR A 271 16.55 11.39 -15.40
C TYR A 271 17.92 10.74 -15.24
N SER A 272 18.73 11.23 -14.32
CA SER A 272 20.00 10.62 -13.96
C SER A 272 20.43 11.09 -12.57
N SER A 273 20.87 10.12 -11.77
CA SER A 273 21.40 10.37 -10.43
C SER A 273 22.62 9.50 -10.16
N GLN A 274 23.42 9.91 -9.20
CA GLN A 274 24.63 9.19 -8.81
C GLN A 274 24.65 8.99 -7.30
N LEU A 275 24.92 7.77 -6.88
CA LEU A 275 25.18 7.40 -5.50
C LEU A 275 26.66 7.07 -5.35
N GLN A 276 27.33 7.79 -4.46
CA GLN A 276 28.71 7.54 -4.08
C GLN A 276 28.70 6.94 -2.67
N THR A 277 29.26 5.75 -2.53
CA THR A 277 29.37 5.07 -1.26
C THR A 277 30.81 4.92 -0.84
N TYR A 278 31.07 5.12 0.44
CA TYR A 278 32.36 4.87 1.04
C TYR A 278 32.20 3.89 2.20
N ASP A 279 32.87 2.76 2.09
CA ASP A 279 32.91 1.74 3.13
C ASP A 279 34.10 1.99 4.05
N ILE A 280 33.82 2.27 5.32
CA ILE A 280 34.85 2.56 6.33
C ILE A 280 35.65 1.30 6.66
N SER A 281 35.00 0.14 6.68
CA SER A 281 35.63 -1.12 7.08
C SER A 281 36.64 -1.61 6.06
N SER A 282 36.28 -1.55 4.77
CA SER A 282 37.15 -2.02 3.69
C SER A 282 37.94 -0.89 3.01
N GLY A 283 37.65 0.38 3.30
CA GLY A 283 38.21 1.56 2.62
C GLY A 283 37.77 1.67 1.16
N LYS A 284 36.74 0.98 0.74
CA LYS A 284 36.29 0.88 -0.64
C LYS A 284 35.38 2.06 -1.00
N PHE A 285 35.67 2.68 -2.15
CA PHE A 285 34.82 3.71 -2.72
C PHE A 285 34.13 3.16 -3.96
N GLU A 286 32.79 3.26 -4.01
CA GLU A 286 31.99 2.83 -5.15
C GLU A 286 31.06 3.94 -5.64
N VAL A 287 30.81 3.95 -6.94
CA VAL A 287 29.94 4.91 -7.60
C VAL A 287 28.89 4.16 -8.41
N TYR A 288 27.64 4.40 -8.09
CA TYR A 288 26.49 3.86 -8.80
C TYR A 288 25.81 4.99 -9.55
N THR A 289 25.65 4.83 -10.85
CA THR A 289 24.99 5.85 -11.69
C THR A 289 23.69 5.28 -12.23
N TYR A 290 22.59 5.89 -11.86
CA TYR A 290 21.29 5.64 -12.47
C TYR A 290 21.16 6.51 -13.73
N ASN A 291 20.62 5.90 -14.79
CA ASN A 291 20.36 6.58 -16.06
C ASN A 291 19.03 6.08 -16.62
N LEU A 292 18.02 6.93 -16.65
CA LEU A 292 16.68 6.61 -17.10
C LEU A 292 16.65 6.04 -18.52
N SER A 293 17.51 6.55 -19.42
CA SER A 293 17.55 6.10 -20.81
C SER A 293 18.03 4.66 -20.96
N LYS A 294 18.88 4.18 -20.04
CA LYS A 294 19.36 2.79 -20.03
C LYS A 294 18.38 1.83 -19.34
N GLU A 295 17.70 2.34 -18.32
CA GLU A 295 16.81 1.53 -17.49
C GLU A 295 15.35 1.57 -17.94
N TRP A 296 15.01 2.39 -18.95
CA TRP A 296 13.63 2.60 -19.38
C TRP A 296 12.88 1.31 -19.70
N ASP A 297 13.53 0.40 -20.44
CA ASP A 297 12.90 -0.85 -20.86
C ASP A 297 12.89 -1.93 -19.74
N ASN A 298 13.67 -1.70 -18.67
CA ASN A 298 13.83 -2.64 -17.55
C ASN A 298 12.92 -2.29 -16.36
N GLN A 299 12.25 -1.15 -16.39
CA GLN A 299 11.41 -0.67 -15.28
C GLN A 299 9.95 -0.52 -15.73
N SER A 300 9.05 -0.78 -14.79
CA SER A 300 7.63 -0.43 -14.98
C SER A 300 7.46 1.08 -14.95
N HIS A 301 6.66 1.61 -15.88
CA HIS A 301 6.33 3.02 -15.94
C HIS A 301 4.86 3.23 -16.26
N LEU A 302 4.29 4.26 -15.65
CA LEU A 302 2.90 4.66 -15.87
C LEU A 302 2.79 5.52 -17.13
N GLY A 303 1.66 5.41 -17.80
CA GLY A 303 1.32 6.20 -18.98
C GLY A 303 1.53 5.49 -20.30
N SER A 304 1.16 6.17 -21.37
CA SER A 304 1.18 5.64 -22.75
C SER A 304 2.50 5.83 -23.48
N GLN A 305 3.48 6.46 -22.84
CA GLN A 305 4.77 6.73 -23.47
C GLN A 305 5.60 5.46 -23.58
N THR A 306 5.77 4.94 -24.79
CA THR A 306 6.55 3.72 -25.05
C THR A 306 8.04 3.97 -25.23
N LYS A 307 8.46 5.20 -25.52
CA LYS A 307 9.87 5.55 -25.75
C LYS A 307 10.16 6.95 -25.21
N LEU A 308 11.36 7.12 -24.66
CA LEU A 308 11.85 8.44 -24.26
C LEU A 308 12.05 9.33 -25.49
N ASN A 309 11.66 10.60 -25.37
CA ASN A 309 11.92 11.60 -26.41
C ASN A 309 13.40 12.03 -26.40
N PRO A 310 13.90 12.71 -27.47
CA PRO A 310 15.29 13.11 -27.59
C PRO A 310 15.78 14.02 -26.44
N ILE A 311 14.91 14.89 -25.93
CA ILE A 311 15.24 15.79 -24.81
C ILE A 311 15.44 14.98 -23.53
N GLN A 312 14.54 14.06 -23.22
CA GLN A 312 14.65 13.19 -22.04
C GLN A 312 15.92 12.34 -22.10
N LYS A 313 16.28 11.82 -23.27
CA LYS A 313 17.54 11.08 -23.46
C LYS A 313 18.74 11.95 -23.17
N LYS A 314 18.77 13.18 -23.68
CA LYS A 314 19.84 14.15 -23.42
C LYS A 314 19.94 14.51 -21.93
N LEU A 315 18.82 14.71 -21.25
CA LEU A 315 18.78 14.98 -19.81
C LEU A 315 19.24 13.80 -18.95
N SER A 316 19.24 12.60 -19.50
CA SER A 316 19.73 11.39 -18.82
C SER A 316 21.25 11.20 -18.93
N GLU A 317 21.96 11.96 -19.77
CA GLU A 317 23.40 11.76 -20.02
C GLU A 317 24.27 12.12 -18.81
N GLN A 318 23.85 13.09 -18.01
CA GLN A 318 24.62 13.58 -16.87
C GLN A 318 23.81 13.50 -15.58
N PRO A 319 24.39 13.02 -14.49
CA PRO A 319 23.70 12.97 -13.21
C PRO A 319 23.41 14.39 -12.72
N THR A 320 22.14 14.67 -12.46
CA THR A 320 21.66 15.96 -11.95
C THR A 320 21.59 15.99 -10.43
N ARG A 321 21.63 14.83 -9.78
CA ARG A 321 21.67 14.68 -8.33
C ARG A 321 22.78 13.72 -7.94
N ILE A 322 23.64 14.14 -7.03
CA ILE A 322 24.71 13.32 -6.47
C ILE A 322 24.44 13.16 -4.97
N LEU A 323 24.37 11.92 -4.52
CA LEU A 323 24.25 11.56 -3.12
C LEU A 323 25.54 10.87 -2.69
N SER A 324 26.08 11.25 -1.55
CA SER A 324 27.24 10.59 -0.95
C SER A 324 26.86 10.05 0.41
N THR A 325 27.17 8.79 0.67
CA THR A 325 26.88 8.14 1.95
C THR A 325 27.99 7.20 2.36
N ILE A 326 28.07 6.99 3.67
CA ILE A 326 28.97 6.01 4.27
C ILE A 326 28.14 4.76 4.52
N VAL A 327 28.65 3.63 4.09
CA VAL A 327 27.98 2.32 4.24
C VAL A 327 28.95 1.28 4.78
N ASP A 328 28.41 0.25 5.39
CA ASP A 328 29.13 -0.98 5.71
C ASP A 328 28.68 -2.04 4.69
N HIS A 329 29.50 -2.27 3.67
CA HIS A 329 29.17 -3.15 2.55
C HIS A 329 28.99 -4.60 2.95
N GLU A 330 29.75 -5.06 3.91
CA GLU A 330 29.64 -6.44 4.38
C GLU A 330 28.28 -6.71 5.04
N LYS A 331 27.74 -5.68 5.69
CA LYS A 331 26.52 -5.81 6.48
C LYS A 331 25.23 -5.62 5.68
N TYR A 332 25.26 -4.84 4.59
CA TYR A 332 24.04 -4.40 3.88
C TYR A 332 23.97 -4.82 2.41
N TYR A 333 25.07 -5.21 1.78
CA TYR A 333 25.13 -5.43 0.32
C TYR A 333 25.72 -6.77 -0.10
N ASN A 334 25.90 -7.72 0.78
CA ASN A 334 26.11 -9.11 0.38
C ASN A 334 24.80 -9.67 -0.22
N GLY A 335 24.37 -9.07 -1.33
CA GLY A 335 23.24 -9.52 -2.15
C GLY A 335 23.57 -10.71 -3.03
N THR A 336 24.70 -11.32 -2.82
CA THR A 336 25.02 -12.63 -3.37
C THR A 336 25.11 -13.56 -2.20
N ASP A 337 24.00 -14.23 -1.98
CA ASP A 337 24.00 -15.54 -1.46
C ASP A 337 24.39 -15.73 0.00
N THR A 338 23.49 -16.33 0.69
CA THR A 338 23.80 -17.01 1.94
C THR A 338 24.62 -16.16 2.88
N ALA A 339 23.99 -15.11 3.45
CA ALA A 339 24.40 -14.72 4.77
C ALA A 339 24.35 -16.01 5.59
N ASP A 340 25.52 -16.56 5.87
CA ASP A 340 25.65 -17.67 6.80
C ASP A 340 24.90 -17.22 8.06
N PRO A 341 23.85 -17.92 8.50
CA PRO A 341 23.10 -17.51 9.68
C PRO A 341 23.98 -17.47 10.94
N ASP A 342 25.20 -17.98 10.86
CA ASP A 342 26.17 -18.05 11.94
C ASP A 342 27.30 -17.00 11.84
N ASP A 343 27.27 -16.11 10.83
CA ASP A 343 28.24 -15.02 10.73
C ASP A 343 27.76 -13.84 11.61
N PRO A 344 28.52 -13.44 12.67
CA PRO A 344 28.09 -12.52 13.72
C PRO A 344 27.87 -11.08 13.26
#